data_73d0f0f9cfae6510fac0ef04fb441b1e
#
_entry.id   73d0f0f9cfae6510fac0ef04fb441b1e
#
_cell.length_a   1.000
_cell.length_b   1.000
_cell.length_c   1.000
_cell.angle_alpha   90.00
_cell.angle_beta   90.00
_cell.angle_gamma   90.00
#
_symmetry.space_group_name_H-M   'P 1'
#
loop_
_entity.id
_entity.type
_entity.pdbx_description
1 polymer ?
#
loop_
_entity_poly.entity_id
_entity_poly.type
_entity_poly.pdbx_seq_one_letter_code
_entity_poly.pdbx_strand_id
1 'polypeptide(L)'
;MLRIVVVAVALAVTAAPCLAADQAPLPEQPQTAIAPPPSTEPSPEAVAVAEEIIEVTGARAHSLKMVDAMLPTAIDAIKRRLPDVPDSSLNLFRTTFRQEVEKSLPQMLHEEARLYAIHFSPSELNDLLAFYRTALGQKMLVEQPKIFTELLPLAQAWGRVAGAQAVQAALQSLRQEGVKI
;
A
#
# COMPACT_ATOMS: atom_id res chain seq x y z
N MET A 1 -13.02 -5.28 27.49
CA MET A 1 -13.11 -6.55 26.75
C MET A 1 -13.85 -6.27 25.45
N LEU A 2 -13.14 -6.04 24.36
CA LEU A 2 -13.74 -5.79 23.04
C LEU A 2 -13.32 -6.95 22.13
N ARG A 3 -14.26 -7.83 21.82
CA ARG A 3 -14.06 -8.96 20.91
C ARG A 3 -14.15 -8.47 19.48
N ILE A 4 -13.01 -8.49 18.77
CA ILE A 4 -12.96 -8.29 17.32
C ILE A 4 -13.40 -9.60 16.66
N VAL A 5 -14.55 -9.58 15.98
CA VAL A 5 -15.05 -10.69 15.17
C VAL A 5 -14.39 -10.55 13.79
N VAL A 6 -13.45 -11.44 13.49
CA VAL A 6 -12.90 -11.60 12.14
C VAL A 6 -13.84 -12.50 11.36
N VAL A 7 -14.52 -11.95 10.36
CA VAL A 7 -15.31 -12.73 9.40
C VAL A 7 -14.39 -13.19 8.30
N ALA A 8 -14.00 -14.46 8.32
CA ALA A 8 -13.28 -15.11 7.22
C ALA A 8 -14.31 -15.55 6.17
N VAL A 9 -14.24 -14.94 4.97
CA VAL A 9 -14.98 -15.41 3.80
C VAL A 9 -14.12 -16.47 3.10
N ALA A 10 -14.46 -17.74 3.29
CA ALA A 10 -13.85 -18.84 2.56
C ALA A 10 -14.55 -19.01 1.20
N LEU A 11 -13.86 -18.67 0.11
CA LEU A 11 -14.29 -19.04 -1.25
C LEU A 11 -13.80 -20.46 -1.55
N ALA A 12 -14.71 -21.42 -1.56
CA ALA A 12 -14.44 -22.76 -2.04
C ALA A 12 -14.51 -22.78 -3.57
N VAL A 13 -13.34 -22.85 -4.22
CA VAL A 13 -13.24 -23.10 -5.66
C VAL A 13 -13.19 -24.62 -5.87
N THR A 14 -14.27 -25.20 -6.39
CA THR A 14 -14.31 -26.59 -6.84
C THR A 14 -13.58 -26.73 -8.18
N ALA A 15 -12.48 -27.48 -8.19
CA ALA A 15 -11.71 -27.77 -9.40
C ALA A 15 -12.45 -28.78 -10.27
N ALA A 16 -12.75 -28.41 -11.52
CA ALA A 16 -13.11 -29.34 -12.59
C ALA A 16 -11.85 -29.94 -13.22
N PRO A 17 -11.85 -31.22 -13.65
CA PRO A 17 -10.66 -31.82 -14.25
C PRO A 17 -10.47 -31.27 -15.67
N CYS A 18 -9.38 -30.55 -15.89
CA CYS A 18 -8.96 -30.12 -17.22
C CYS A 18 -8.19 -31.23 -17.92
N LEU A 19 -8.58 -31.57 -19.16
CA LEU A 19 -7.95 -32.52 -20.07
C LEU A 19 -6.47 -32.15 -20.26
N ALA A 20 -5.61 -33.15 -20.16
CA ALA A 20 -4.20 -33.05 -20.42
C ALA A 20 -3.96 -32.69 -21.90
N ALA A 21 -3.54 -31.49 -22.18
CA ALA A 21 -2.91 -31.08 -23.41
C ALA A 21 -1.40 -31.21 -23.22
N ASP A 22 -0.75 -31.94 -24.10
CA ASP A 22 0.69 -32.18 -24.21
C ASP A 22 1.40 -30.82 -24.33
N GLN A 23 1.95 -30.29 -23.22
CA GLN A 23 2.75 -29.10 -23.22
C GLN A 23 4.23 -29.47 -23.18
N ALA A 24 4.93 -29.17 -24.25
CA ALA A 24 6.38 -29.26 -24.29
C ALA A 24 7.01 -28.47 -23.11
N PRO A 25 8.08 -29.00 -22.49
CA PRO A 25 8.70 -28.32 -21.35
C PRO A 25 9.23 -26.94 -21.77
N LEU A 26 8.75 -25.90 -21.10
CA LEU A 26 9.31 -24.56 -21.20
C LEU A 26 10.76 -24.58 -20.71
N PRO A 27 11.69 -23.80 -21.33
CA PRO A 27 13.06 -23.75 -20.85
C PRO A 27 13.07 -23.29 -19.40
N GLU A 28 13.74 -24.06 -18.54
CA GLU A 28 13.98 -23.70 -17.15
C GLU A 28 14.70 -22.36 -17.09
N GLN A 29 13.98 -21.33 -16.67
CA GLN A 29 14.63 -20.09 -16.25
C GLN A 29 15.43 -20.41 -14.99
N PRO A 30 16.67 -19.86 -14.84
CA PRO A 30 17.42 -20.05 -13.61
C PRO A 30 16.57 -19.50 -12.45
N GLN A 31 16.06 -20.40 -11.63
CA GLN A 31 15.41 -20.06 -10.37
C GLN A 31 16.49 -19.42 -9.51
N THR A 32 16.52 -18.09 -9.50
CA THR A 32 17.24 -17.36 -8.46
C THR A 32 16.60 -17.83 -7.15
N ALA A 33 17.33 -18.62 -6.38
CA ALA A 33 16.86 -19.14 -5.12
C ALA A 33 16.42 -17.95 -4.26
N ILE A 34 15.11 -17.81 -4.07
CA ILE A 34 14.55 -16.87 -3.12
C ILE A 34 15.12 -17.33 -1.76
N ALA A 35 15.97 -16.49 -1.17
CA ALA A 35 16.52 -16.76 0.14
C ALA A 35 15.39 -17.10 1.13
N PRO A 36 15.60 -18.06 2.06
CA PRO A 36 14.58 -18.39 3.04
C PRO A 36 14.14 -17.14 3.79
N PRO A 37 12.86 -17.04 4.19
CA PRO A 37 12.37 -15.88 4.91
C PRO A 37 13.27 -15.64 6.13
N PRO A 38 13.70 -14.40 6.38
CA PRO A 38 14.62 -14.08 7.46
C PRO A 38 14.05 -14.51 8.81
N SER A 39 14.94 -14.90 9.72
CA SER A 39 14.62 -15.16 11.13
C SER A 39 13.72 -14.06 11.70
N THR A 40 12.81 -14.41 12.60
CA THR A 40 11.72 -13.58 13.15
C THR A 40 12.19 -12.23 13.75
N GLU A 41 13.47 -12.05 14.01
CA GLU A 41 14.06 -10.78 14.43
C GLU A 41 15.10 -10.30 13.41
N PRO A 42 14.91 -9.08 12.87
CA PRO A 42 15.85 -8.49 11.92
C PRO A 42 17.18 -8.13 12.62
N SER A 43 18.29 -8.25 11.89
CA SER A 43 19.58 -7.83 12.45
C SER A 43 19.62 -6.31 12.66
N PRO A 44 20.29 -5.81 13.70
CA PRO A 44 20.43 -4.36 13.92
C PRO A 44 21.06 -3.63 12.73
N GLU A 45 21.96 -4.28 12.01
CA GLU A 45 22.58 -3.75 10.79
C GLU A 45 21.56 -3.56 9.67
N ALA A 46 20.69 -4.55 9.42
CA ALA A 46 19.63 -4.44 8.41
C ALA A 46 18.64 -3.32 8.77
N VAL A 47 18.29 -3.18 10.04
CA VAL A 47 17.42 -2.09 10.51
C VAL A 47 18.07 -0.73 10.26
N ALA A 48 19.36 -0.57 10.56
CA ALA A 48 20.07 0.68 10.32
C ALA A 48 20.10 1.08 8.83
N VAL A 49 20.35 0.13 7.93
CA VAL A 49 20.29 0.40 6.47
C VAL A 49 18.86 0.76 6.03
N ALA A 50 17.84 0.11 6.58
CA ALA A 50 16.46 0.42 6.30
C ALA A 50 16.06 1.82 6.81
N GLU A 51 16.56 2.25 7.97
CA GLU A 51 16.37 3.62 8.46
C GLU A 51 16.98 4.66 7.50
N GLU A 52 18.15 4.37 6.91
CA GLU A 52 18.72 5.24 5.88
C GLU A 52 17.86 5.29 4.61
N ILE A 53 17.25 4.16 4.20
CA ILE A 53 16.29 4.14 3.08
C ILE A 53 15.10 5.05 3.38
N ILE A 54 14.52 4.96 4.58
CA ILE A 54 13.39 5.77 5.02
C ILE A 54 13.73 7.28 4.98
N GLU A 55 14.93 7.64 5.40
CA GLU A 55 15.42 9.03 5.32
C GLU A 55 15.57 9.49 3.84
N VAL A 56 16.24 8.71 3.01
CA VAL A 56 16.49 9.05 1.60
C VAL A 56 15.20 9.12 0.78
N THR A 57 14.20 8.29 1.10
CA THR A 57 12.87 8.30 0.46
C THR A 57 11.97 9.42 0.94
N GLY A 58 12.33 10.09 2.02
CA GLY A 58 11.56 11.20 2.59
C GLY A 58 10.25 10.76 3.27
N ALA A 59 10.19 9.53 3.79
CA ALA A 59 9.01 8.95 4.42
C ALA A 59 8.45 9.83 5.54
N ARG A 60 9.33 10.47 6.35
CA ARG A 60 8.93 11.46 7.37
C ARG A 60 8.10 12.60 6.77
N ALA A 61 8.59 13.23 5.70
CA ALA A 61 7.91 14.35 5.07
C ALA A 61 6.57 13.94 4.43
N HIS A 62 6.51 12.73 3.85
CA HIS A 62 5.29 12.16 3.30
C HIS A 62 4.24 11.89 4.39
N SER A 63 4.64 11.32 5.51
CA SER A 63 3.75 11.05 6.66
C SER A 63 3.16 12.35 7.20
N LEU A 64 3.97 13.39 7.38
CA LEU A 64 3.47 14.70 7.84
C LEU A 64 2.52 15.36 6.83
N LYS A 65 2.80 15.26 5.53
CA LYS A 65 1.86 15.75 4.49
C LYS A 65 0.52 15.01 4.54
N MET A 66 0.54 13.72 4.77
CA MET A 66 -0.69 12.92 4.91
C MET A 66 -1.49 13.37 6.12
N VAL A 67 -0.84 13.62 7.25
CA VAL A 67 -1.46 14.18 8.46
C VAL A 67 -2.09 15.55 8.18
N ASP A 68 -1.34 16.45 7.52
CA ASP A 68 -1.84 17.77 7.15
C ASP A 68 -3.07 17.69 6.21
N ALA A 69 -3.10 16.72 5.31
CA ALA A 69 -4.25 16.47 4.43
C ALA A 69 -5.50 15.93 5.15
N MET A 70 -5.33 15.24 6.28
CA MET A 70 -6.43 14.71 7.09
C MET A 70 -7.02 15.75 8.06
N LEU A 71 -6.24 16.75 8.47
CA LEU A 71 -6.65 17.78 9.44
C LEU A 71 -7.95 18.53 9.07
N PRO A 72 -8.19 18.94 7.81
CA PRO A 72 -9.44 19.60 7.44
C PRO A 72 -10.67 18.74 7.76
N THR A 73 -10.63 17.45 7.43
CA THR A 73 -11.74 16.52 7.70
C THR A 73 -12.00 16.38 9.20
N ALA A 74 -10.95 16.30 10.02
CA ALA A 74 -11.08 16.26 11.47
C ALA A 74 -11.70 17.54 12.03
N ILE A 75 -11.27 18.69 11.53
CA ILE A 75 -11.82 20.00 11.91
C ILE A 75 -13.29 20.14 11.53
N ASP A 76 -13.67 19.71 10.33
CA ASP A 76 -15.07 19.72 9.89
C ASP A 76 -15.94 18.80 10.77
N ALA A 77 -15.41 17.68 11.22
CA ALA A 77 -16.09 16.81 12.17
C ALA A 77 -16.28 17.48 13.55
N ILE A 78 -15.29 18.25 14.01
CA ILE A 78 -15.39 19.05 15.26
C ILE A 78 -16.45 20.15 15.09
N LYS A 79 -16.42 20.92 14.00
CA LYS A 79 -17.40 21.98 13.72
C LYS A 79 -18.84 21.46 13.65
N ARG A 80 -19.05 20.27 13.08
CA ARG A 80 -20.38 19.65 13.07
C ARG A 80 -20.90 19.29 14.45
N ARG A 81 -20.01 18.94 15.40
CA ARG A 81 -20.41 18.59 16.78
C ARG A 81 -20.49 19.80 17.70
N LEU A 82 -19.67 20.80 17.44
CA LEU A 82 -19.50 22.03 18.22
C LEU A 82 -19.55 23.23 17.26
N PRO A 83 -20.75 23.65 16.82
CA PRO A 83 -20.90 24.72 15.80
C PRO A 83 -20.26 26.06 16.23
N ASP A 84 -20.30 26.36 17.52
CA ASP A 84 -19.80 27.61 18.09
C ASP A 84 -18.35 27.52 18.59
N VAL A 85 -17.58 26.48 18.19
CA VAL A 85 -16.19 26.34 18.59
C VAL A 85 -15.35 27.51 18.03
N PRO A 86 -14.60 28.25 18.88
CA PRO A 86 -13.78 29.37 18.41
C PRO A 86 -12.66 28.93 17.48
N ASP A 87 -12.31 29.77 16.51
CA ASP A 87 -11.19 29.49 15.60
C ASP A 87 -9.84 29.34 16.32
N SER A 88 -9.65 30.03 17.44
CA SER A 88 -8.47 29.87 18.29
C SER A 88 -8.35 28.45 18.85
N SER A 89 -9.46 27.83 19.25
CA SER A 89 -9.50 26.44 19.73
C SER A 89 -9.19 25.45 18.60
N LEU A 90 -9.68 25.70 17.37
CA LEU A 90 -9.36 24.89 16.20
C LEU A 90 -7.87 25.00 15.80
N ASN A 91 -7.29 26.20 15.95
CA ASN A 91 -5.85 26.38 15.71
C ASN A 91 -5.01 25.67 16.77
N LEU A 92 -5.42 25.73 18.04
CA LEU A 92 -4.78 24.96 19.11
C LEU A 92 -4.86 23.47 18.82
N PHE A 93 -6.03 22.97 18.42
CA PHE A 93 -6.20 21.55 18.01
C PHE A 93 -5.22 21.16 16.89
N ARG A 94 -5.13 21.96 15.80
CA ARG A 94 -4.19 21.70 14.69
C ARG A 94 -2.76 21.58 15.19
N THR A 95 -2.33 22.56 15.97
CA THR A 95 -0.94 22.62 16.46
C THR A 95 -0.62 21.45 17.38
N THR A 96 -1.50 21.18 18.35
CA THR A 96 -1.32 20.07 19.31
C THR A 96 -1.35 18.73 18.60
N PHE A 97 -2.31 18.50 17.70
CA PHE A 97 -2.41 17.26 16.93
C PHE A 97 -1.13 17.00 16.12
N ARG A 98 -0.65 18.02 15.40
CA ARG A 98 0.59 17.90 14.62
C ARG A 98 1.79 17.60 15.51
N GLN A 99 1.94 18.31 16.63
CA GLN A 99 3.04 18.07 17.58
C GLN A 99 3.03 16.66 18.16
N GLU A 100 1.86 16.12 18.51
CA GLU A 100 1.76 14.75 19.05
C GLU A 100 2.09 13.71 17.97
N VAL A 101 1.66 13.92 16.73
CA VAL A 101 2.07 13.04 15.63
C VAL A 101 3.58 13.12 15.39
N GLU A 102 4.16 14.30 15.36
CA GLU A 102 5.61 14.49 15.18
C GLU A 102 6.44 13.80 16.27
N LYS A 103 5.94 13.75 17.50
CA LYS A 103 6.58 13.03 18.62
C LYS A 103 6.52 11.51 18.45
N SER A 104 5.40 10.98 17.92
CA SER A 104 5.21 9.54 17.74
C SER A 104 5.83 9.00 16.44
N LEU A 105 6.06 9.88 15.46
CA LEU A 105 6.53 9.51 14.13
C LEU A 105 7.86 8.74 14.12
N PRO A 106 8.88 9.07 14.95
CA PRO A 106 10.14 8.30 14.98
C PRO A 106 9.93 6.82 15.30
N GLN A 107 9.02 6.51 16.22
CA GLN A 107 8.71 5.11 16.56
C GLN A 107 8.06 4.39 15.38
N MET A 108 7.13 5.03 14.69
CA MET A 108 6.48 4.46 13.50
C MET A 108 7.48 4.22 12.36
N LEU A 109 8.39 5.16 12.11
CA LEU A 109 9.44 5.01 11.10
C LEU A 109 10.45 3.91 11.47
N HIS A 110 10.76 3.74 12.76
CA HIS A 110 11.58 2.63 13.23
C HIS A 110 10.90 1.28 12.99
N GLU A 111 9.60 1.16 13.28
CA GLU A 111 8.85 -0.08 12.97
C GLU A 111 8.77 -0.33 11.47
N GLU A 112 8.65 0.70 10.64
CA GLU A 112 8.75 0.59 9.18
C GLU A 112 10.12 0.05 8.76
N ALA A 113 11.22 0.55 9.35
CA ALA A 113 12.57 0.04 9.09
C ALA A 113 12.71 -1.45 9.47
N ARG A 114 12.12 -1.86 10.59
CA ARG A 114 12.08 -3.26 10.98
C ARG A 114 11.34 -4.15 9.96
N LEU A 115 10.22 -3.67 9.40
CA LEU A 115 9.50 -4.38 8.34
C LEU A 115 10.36 -4.55 7.09
N TYR A 116 11.06 -3.50 6.66
CA TYR A 116 12.03 -3.63 5.56
C TYR A 116 13.08 -4.68 5.87
N ALA A 117 13.66 -4.67 7.07
CA ALA A 117 14.70 -5.61 7.49
C ALA A 117 14.19 -7.06 7.69
N ILE A 118 12.88 -7.27 7.82
CA ILE A 118 12.25 -8.60 7.81
C ILE A 118 12.07 -9.12 6.38
N HIS A 119 11.73 -8.25 5.42
CA HIS A 119 11.39 -8.65 4.05
C HIS A 119 12.56 -8.65 3.09
N PHE A 120 13.65 -7.93 3.39
CA PHE A 120 14.83 -7.81 2.54
C PHE A 120 16.09 -8.24 3.30
N SER A 121 16.97 -8.96 2.62
CA SER A 121 18.30 -9.25 3.14
C SER A 121 19.16 -7.97 3.26
N PRO A 122 20.22 -7.97 4.08
CA PRO A 122 21.11 -6.81 4.17
C PRO A 122 21.73 -6.38 2.83
N SER A 123 22.01 -7.33 1.93
CA SER A 123 22.52 -7.04 0.60
C SER A 123 21.49 -6.31 -0.25
N GLU A 124 20.23 -6.79 -0.26
CA GLU A 124 19.13 -6.17 -1.01
C GLU A 124 18.80 -4.77 -0.49
N LEU A 125 18.88 -4.56 0.83
CA LEU A 125 18.72 -3.22 1.43
C LEU A 125 19.81 -2.26 0.98
N ASN A 126 21.07 -2.71 0.93
CA ASN A 126 22.17 -1.89 0.42
C ASN A 126 21.99 -1.55 -1.07
N ASP A 127 21.52 -2.49 -1.88
CA ASP A 127 21.22 -2.26 -3.30
C ASP A 127 20.07 -1.25 -3.49
N LEU A 128 19.00 -1.37 -2.69
CA LEU A 128 17.90 -0.41 -2.65
C LEU A 128 18.38 0.99 -2.23
N LEU A 129 19.17 1.08 -1.19
CA LEU A 129 19.74 2.34 -0.72
C LEU A 129 20.61 2.98 -1.80
N ALA A 130 21.48 2.19 -2.44
CA ALA A 130 22.30 2.63 -3.55
C ALA A 130 21.44 3.15 -4.72
N PHE A 131 20.38 2.43 -5.08
CA PHE A 131 19.44 2.86 -6.11
C PHE A 131 18.77 4.19 -5.77
N TYR A 132 18.20 4.33 -4.56
CA TYR A 132 17.53 5.57 -4.17
C TYR A 132 18.47 6.78 -4.07
N ARG A 133 19.77 6.56 -3.87
CA ARG A 133 20.78 7.63 -3.92
C ARG A 133 21.15 8.07 -5.35
N THR A 134 20.75 7.33 -6.40
CA THR A 134 20.95 7.74 -7.79
C THR A 134 20.00 8.87 -8.22
N ALA A 135 20.37 9.62 -9.25
CA ALA A 135 19.49 10.62 -9.86
C ALA A 135 18.17 9.99 -10.37
N LEU A 136 18.23 8.76 -10.90
CA LEU A 136 17.04 8.03 -11.35
C LEU A 136 16.15 7.61 -10.17
N GLY A 137 16.73 7.09 -9.08
CA GLY A 137 16.00 6.74 -7.87
C GLY A 137 15.28 7.96 -7.28
N GLN A 138 15.97 9.10 -7.15
CA GLN A 138 15.36 10.34 -6.68
C GLN A 138 14.24 10.83 -7.61
N LYS A 139 14.45 10.77 -8.92
CA LYS A 139 13.39 11.08 -9.89
C LYS A 139 12.18 10.18 -9.73
N MET A 140 12.37 8.87 -9.51
CA MET A 140 11.30 7.91 -9.31
C MET A 140 10.44 8.25 -8.08
N LEU A 141 11.06 8.63 -6.97
CA LEU A 141 10.34 9.06 -5.75
C LEU A 141 9.43 10.27 -6.00
N VAL A 142 9.83 11.18 -6.88
CA VAL A 142 9.05 12.38 -7.22
C VAL A 142 7.98 12.10 -8.27
N GLU A 143 8.28 11.31 -9.29
CA GLU A 143 7.38 11.12 -10.45
C GLU A 143 6.36 10.01 -10.22
N GLN A 144 6.69 8.95 -9.47
CA GLN A 144 5.79 7.83 -9.24
C GLN A 144 4.43 8.24 -8.61
N PRO A 145 4.37 9.10 -7.59
CA PRO A 145 3.09 9.57 -7.06
C PRO A 145 2.25 10.37 -8.08
N LYS A 146 2.91 11.13 -8.96
CA LYS A 146 2.23 11.88 -10.04
C LYS A 146 1.62 10.92 -11.05
N ILE A 147 2.40 9.91 -11.48
CA ILE A 147 1.92 8.86 -12.39
C ILE A 147 0.69 8.16 -11.81
N PHE A 148 0.69 7.81 -10.51
CA PHE A 148 -0.47 7.23 -9.85
C PHE A 148 -1.69 8.16 -9.88
N THR A 149 -1.48 9.45 -9.63
CA THR A 149 -2.56 10.45 -9.68
C THR A 149 -3.16 10.58 -11.06
N GLU A 150 -2.33 10.59 -12.11
CA GLU A 150 -2.75 10.66 -13.51
C GLU A 150 -3.40 9.34 -13.98
N LEU A 151 -2.94 8.19 -13.47
CA LEU A 151 -3.49 6.88 -13.80
C LEU A 151 -4.92 6.69 -13.26
N LEU A 152 -5.27 7.29 -12.11
CA LEU A 152 -6.54 7.07 -11.45
C LEU A 152 -7.76 7.37 -12.33
N PRO A 153 -7.89 8.53 -13.03
CA PRO A 153 -9.01 8.79 -13.94
C PRO A 153 -9.03 7.84 -15.16
N LEU A 154 -7.86 7.44 -15.66
CA LEU A 154 -7.76 6.46 -16.75
C LEU A 154 -8.25 5.09 -16.30
N ALA A 155 -7.84 4.61 -15.13
CA ALA A 155 -8.28 3.35 -14.55
C ALA A 155 -9.79 3.35 -14.29
N GLN A 156 -10.35 4.46 -13.80
CA GLN A 156 -11.80 4.61 -13.62
C GLN A 156 -12.58 4.59 -14.96
N ALA A 157 -12.07 5.27 -15.98
CA ALA A 157 -12.68 5.27 -17.31
C ALA A 157 -12.65 3.86 -17.92
N TRP A 158 -11.51 3.20 -17.86
CA TRP A 158 -11.36 1.82 -18.31
C TRP A 158 -12.28 0.87 -17.55
N GLY A 159 -12.34 0.97 -16.21
CA GLY A 159 -13.17 0.11 -15.37
C GLY A 159 -14.67 0.25 -15.67
N ARG A 160 -15.15 1.45 -15.99
CA ARG A 160 -16.56 1.64 -16.42
C ARG A 160 -16.84 0.91 -17.74
N VAL A 161 -15.96 1.02 -18.73
CA VAL A 161 -16.14 0.39 -20.03
C VAL A 161 -16.01 -1.13 -19.92
N ALA A 162 -14.91 -1.60 -19.35
CA ALA A 162 -14.63 -3.02 -19.18
C ALA A 162 -15.67 -3.71 -18.28
N GLY A 163 -16.10 -3.05 -17.21
CA GLY A 163 -17.17 -3.54 -16.34
C GLY A 163 -18.50 -3.71 -17.04
N ALA A 164 -18.91 -2.72 -17.84
CA ALA A 164 -20.14 -2.81 -18.63
C ALA A 164 -20.08 -3.95 -19.65
N GLN A 165 -18.96 -4.11 -20.36
CA GLN A 165 -18.76 -5.20 -21.31
C GLN A 165 -18.76 -6.58 -20.61
N ALA A 166 -18.10 -6.70 -19.47
CA ALA A 166 -18.05 -7.94 -18.70
C ALA A 166 -19.45 -8.35 -18.21
N VAL A 167 -20.25 -7.39 -17.72
CA VAL A 167 -21.63 -7.65 -17.30
C VAL A 167 -22.46 -8.14 -18.49
N GLN A 168 -22.37 -7.49 -19.65
CA GLN A 168 -23.11 -7.92 -20.85
C GLN A 168 -22.73 -9.33 -21.30
N ALA A 169 -21.43 -9.65 -21.32
CA ALA A 169 -20.94 -10.98 -21.66
C ALA A 169 -21.43 -12.04 -20.66
N ALA A 170 -21.36 -11.75 -19.36
CA ALA A 170 -21.85 -12.66 -18.32
C ALA A 170 -23.37 -12.92 -18.44
N LEU A 171 -24.16 -11.88 -18.65
CA LEU A 171 -25.62 -12.02 -18.87
C LEU A 171 -25.92 -12.86 -20.13
N GLN A 172 -25.16 -12.67 -21.20
CA GLN A 172 -25.30 -13.47 -22.40
C GLN A 172 -25.01 -14.96 -22.16
N SER A 173 -23.93 -15.27 -21.44
CA SER A 173 -23.58 -16.63 -21.06
C SER A 173 -24.67 -17.29 -20.21
N LEU A 174 -25.20 -16.57 -19.20
CA LEU A 174 -26.29 -17.07 -18.35
C LEU A 174 -27.57 -17.39 -19.17
N ARG A 175 -27.93 -16.55 -20.17
CA ARG A 175 -29.05 -16.83 -21.07
C ARG A 175 -28.83 -18.07 -21.93
N GLN A 176 -27.60 -18.32 -22.38
CA GLN A 176 -27.24 -19.53 -23.15
C GLN A 176 -27.36 -20.80 -22.30
N GLU A 177 -27.11 -20.72 -21.00
CA GLU A 177 -27.32 -21.79 -20.04
C GLU A 177 -28.79 -21.97 -19.59
N GLY A 178 -29.73 -21.16 -20.14
CA GLY A 178 -31.15 -21.27 -19.84
C GLY A 178 -31.61 -20.53 -18.57
N VAL A 179 -30.75 -19.73 -17.98
CA VAL A 179 -31.14 -18.85 -16.85
C VAL A 179 -32.05 -17.73 -17.38
N LYS A 180 -33.25 -17.61 -16.84
CA LYS A 180 -34.19 -16.51 -17.19
C LYS A 180 -33.79 -15.24 -16.43
N ILE A 181 -33.16 -14.31 -17.12
CA ILE A 181 -32.71 -13.00 -16.61
C ILE A 181 -33.16 -11.89 -17.57
#